data_2e2cf7398dc04ae38c057b1a0cf0c850
#
_entry.id   2e2cf7398dc04ae38c057b1a0cf0c850
#
_cell.length_a   1.000
_cell.length_b   1.000
_cell.length_c   1.000
_cell.angle_alpha   90.00
_cell.angle_beta   90.00
_cell.angle_gamma   90.00
#
_symmetry.space_group_name_H-M   'P 1'
#
loop_
_entity.id
_entity.type
_entity.pdbx_description
1 polymer ?
#
loop_
_entity_poly.entity_id
_entity_poly.type
_entity_poly.pdbx_seq_one_letter_code
_entity_poly.pdbx_strand_id
1 'polypeptide(L)'
;MSNTQYAVCHLQRGSGNDSGMSCHIERKDAKGKIYVPVNANADRTHLNRELVRFPEGVSNRTEAVQHRIDTAGLRRKVGKNQTKAIRIILTGTHEQMMKIANDGRLNSWIDANLKWLKDTFGEENLVSCVLHMDEKTPHLHATVVPIVTGERIRRKREGEKKYETKSGPRLSADDVMRRTKLHEYQNSYAAAMKPFGLQRGIVGSTAKHQANSEYYRQRVIQYEEDITKLQADVEKAQEGRNTILAWFGKGDLAKAKKELADKDRLIAELNKQIKALQAEKARLQERHKSGIEKLRNGYQKEIDAAIRRAETAERQSEEKD
;
A
#
# COMPACT_ATOMS: atom_id res chain seq x y z
N MET A 1 25.56 -9.62 -6.35
CA MET A 1 24.40 -9.16 -7.13
C MET A 1 24.08 -7.75 -6.69
N SER A 2 24.08 -6.76 -7.60
CA SER A 2 23.75 -5.39 -7.24
C SER A 2 22.26 -5.35 -6.83
N ASN A 3 22.01 -5.05 -5.56
CA ASN A 3 20.67 -4.94 -5.02
C ASN A 3 20.02 -3.69 -5.61
N THR A 4 19.29 -3.83 -6.72
CA THR A 4 18.71 -2.71 -7.46
C THR A 4 17.58 -2.09 -6.66
N GLN A 5 17.67 -0.79 -6.37
CA GLN A 5 16.75 -0.05 -5.53
C GLN A 5 15.73 0.70 -6.40
N TYR A 6 14.47 0.34 -6.31
CA TYR A 6 13.42 0.87 -7.17
C TYR A 6 12.58 1.95 -6.49
N ALA A 7 12.26 3.00 -7.26
CA ALA A 7 11.22 3.97 -6.93
C ALA A 7 9.84 3.36 -7.19
N VAL A 8 8.92 3.53 -6.28
CA VAL A 8 7.53 3.02 -6.36
C VAL A 8 6.56 4.18 -6.42
N CYS A 9 5.84 4.30 -7.54
CA CYS A 9 4.77 5.25 -7.74
C CYS A 9 3.53 4.48 -8.22
N HIS A 10 2.53 4.34 -7.35
CA HIS A 10 1.31 3.60 -7.65
C HIS A 10 0.09 4.52 -7.56
N LEU A 11 -0.67 4.58 -8.66
CA LEU A 11 -1.88 5.38 -8.75
C LEU A 11 -3.12 4.48 -8.78
N GLN A 12 -4.14 4.86 -8.01
CA GLN A 12 -5.42 4.16 -7.95
C GLN A 12 -6.58 5.14 -7.97
N ARG A 13 -7.64 4.83 -8.73
CA ARG A 13 -8.89 5.59 -8.68
C ARG A 13 -9.56 5.38 -7.33
N GLY A 14 -10.00 6.47 -6.70
CA GLY A 14 -10.79 6.47 -5.48
C GLY A 14 -12.17 7.05 -5.76
N SER A 15 -13.21 6.50 -5.13
CA SER A 15 -14.47 7.23 -4.95
C SER A 15 -14.21 8.34 -3.93
N GLY A 16 -14.81 9.53 -4.09
CA GLY A 16 -14.63 10.60 -3.10
C GLY A 16 -15.17 10.29 -1.70
N ASN A 17 -15.79 9.12 -1.53
CA ASN A 17 -16.40 8.65 -0.29
C ASN A 17 -15.89 7.24 0.05
N ASP A 18 -14.56 7.03 0.03
CA ASP A 18 -13.96 5.79 0.49
C ASP A 18 -13.55 5.90 1.97
N SER A 19 -14.52 5.91 2.86
CA SER A 19 -14.34 6.10 4.31
C SER A 19 -13.31 5.15 4.92
N GLY A 20 -13.32 3.88 4.52
CA GLY A 20 -12.33 2.90 4.98
C GLY A 20 -10.89 3.28 4.61
N MET A 21 -10.67 3.85 3.43
CA MET A 21 -9.35 4.30 3.01
C MET A 21 -8.97 5.63 3.69
N SER A 22 -9.92 6.52 3.95
CA SER A 22 -9.66 7.72 4.74
C SER A 22 -9.24 7.35 6.17
N CYS A 23 -9.92 6.41 6.82
CA CYS A 23 -9.51 5.89 8.12
C CYS A 23 -8.08 5.32 8.11
N HIS A 24 -7.72 4.58 7.05
CA HIS A 24 -6.36 4.05 6.88
C HIS A 24 -5.33 5.18 6.72
N ILE A 25 -5.60 6.16 5.87
CA ILE A 25 -4.64 7.24 5.56
C ILE A 25 -4.50 8.20 6.74
N GLU A 26 -5.60 8.63 7.34
CA GLU A 26 -5.62 9.64 8.40
C GLU A 26 -5.41 9.05 9.80
N ARG A 27 -5.40 7.70 9.93
CA ARG A 27 -5.36 7.00 11.24
C ARG A 27 -6.48 7.43 12.19
N LYS A 28 -7.62 7.82 11.62
CA LYS A 28 -8.82 8.24 12.36
C LYS A 28 -10.07 7.58 11.78
N ASP A 29 -10.99 7.18 12.62
CA ASP A 29 -12.31 6.73 12.19
C ASP A 29 -13.24 7.92 11.87
N ALA A 30 -14.46 7.63 11.42
CA ALA A 30 -15.45 8.65 11.10
C ALA A 30 -15.87 9.53 12.30
N LYS A 31 -15.54 9.11 13.53
CA LYS A 31 -15.79 9.85 14.78
C LYS A 31 -14.55 10.58 15.29
N GLY A 32 -13.45 10.56 14.52
CA GLY A 32 -12.17 11.18 14.90
C GLY A 32 -11.35 10.35 15.91
N LYS A 33 -11.81 9.14 16.28
CA LYS A 33 -11.05 8.25 17.15
C LYS A 33 -9.88 7.63 16.41
N ILE A 34 -8.75 7.43 17.10
CA ILE A 34 -7.56 6.79 16.54
C ILE A 34 -7.90 5.41 15.97
N TYR A 35 -7.52 5.20 14.73
CA TYR A 35 -7.65 3.93 14.00
C TYR A 35 -6.26 3.43 13.63
N VAL A 36 -5.87 2.28 14.16
CA VAL A 36 -4.59 1.63 13.81
C VAL A 36 -4.88 0.40 12.96
N PRO A 37 -4.43 0.37 11.68
CA PRO A 37 -4.56 -0.81 10.83
C PRO A 37 -3.71 -1.97 11.36
N VAL A 38 -4.06 -3.19 10.95
CA VAL A 38 -3.38 -4.42 11.40
C VAL A 38 -1.89 -4.47 11.03
N ASN A 39 -1.52 -3.82 9.93
CA ASN A 39 -0.14 -3.74 9.43
C ASN A 39 0.67 -2.56 9.99
N ALA A 40 0.07 -1.72 10.85
CA ALA A 40 0.72 -0.60 11.49
C ALA A 40 1.11 -0.90 12.95
N ASN A 41 2.16 -0.25 13.41
CA ASN A 41 2.58 -0.29 14.82
C ASN A 41 1.99 0.92 15.55
N ALA A 42 1.10 0.67 16.52
CA ALA A 42 0.43 1.71 17.30
C ALA A 42 1.42 2.66 18.01
N ASP A 43 2.53 2.13 18.51
CA ASP A 43 3.55 2.93 19.22
C ASP A 43 4.28 3.94 18.32
N ARG A 44 4.21 3.76 17.00
CA ARG A 44 4.85 4.60 15.98
C ARG A 44 3.87 5.52 15.25
N THR A 45 2.58 5.41 15.49
CA THR A 45 1.56 6.22 14.79
C THR A 45 1.77 7.74 14.99
N HIS A 46 2.35 8.14 16.11
CA HIS A 46 2.70 9.54 16.39
C HIS A 46 3.78 10.11 15.45
N LEU A 47 4.51 9.26 14.72
CA LEU A 47 5.51 9.65 13.73
C LEU A 47 4.91 9.97 12.36
N ASN A 48 3.64 9.63 12.14
CA ASN A 48 2.94 9.95 10.91
C ASN A 48 2.67 11.45 10.83
N ARG A 49 2.73 12.02 9.63
CA ARG A 49 2.57 13.46 9.43
C ARG A 49 1.69 13.76 8.24
N GLU A 50 0.67 14.63 8.41
CA GLU A 50 0.01 15.29 7.29
C GLU A 50 0.93 16.41 6.77
N LEU A 51 1.20 16.41 5.48
CA LEU A 51 2.18 17.29 4.83
C LEU A 51 1.51 18.40 4.00
N VAL A 52 0.20 18.30 3.78
CA VAL A 52 -0.60 19.30 3.06
C VAL A 52 -1.60 19.90 4.04
N ARG A 53 -1.51 21.20 4.25
CA ARG A 53 -2.42 21.92 5.13
C ARG A 53 -3.81 22.02 4.48
N PHE A 54 -4.84 21.61 5.21
CA PHE A 54 -6.22 21.76 4.75
C PHE A 54 -6.64 23.24 4.75
N PRO A 55 -7.53 23.63 3.82
CA PRO A 55 -8.15 24.96 3.83
C PRO A 55 -8.93 25.22 5.12
N GLU A 56 -9.21 26.49 5.40
CA GLU A 56 -10.02 26.88 6.56
C GLU A 56 -11.41 26.22 6.48
N GLY A 57 -11.89 25.67 7.60
CA GLY A 57 -13.17 24.97 7.68
C GLY A 57 -13.15 23.54 7.14
N VAL A 58 -12.01 23.03 6.69
CA VAL A 58 -11.85 21.66 6.20
C VAL A 58 -11.10 20.83 7.25
N SER A 59 -11.71 19.74 7.70
CA SER A 59 -11.21 18.96 8.85
C SER A 59 -10.58 17.63 8.47
N ASN A 60 -10.86 17.12 7.27
CA ASN A 60 -10.42 15.80 6.84
C ASN A 60 -10.24 15.71 5.31
N ARG A 61 -9.60 14.64 4.88
CA ARG A 61 -9.32 14.35 3.46
C ARG A 61 -10.57 14.32 2.57
N THR A 62 -11.67 13.78 3.05
CA THR A 62 -12.93 13.70 2.27
C THR A 62 -13.51 15.08 2.03
N GLU A 63 -13.51 15.92 3.05
CA GLU A 63 -13.91 17.33 2.93
C GLU A 63 -12.96 18.11 2.02
N ALA A 64 -11.65 17.87 2.09
CA ALA A 64 -10.67 18.50 1.22
C ALA A 64 -10.90 18.15 -0.26
N VAL A 65 -11.23 16.90 -0.58
CA VAL A 65 -11.63 16.50 -1.94
C VAL A 65 -12.89 17.25 -2.40
N GLN A 66 -13.92 17.33 -1.55
CA GLN A 66 -15.16 18.02 -1.90
C GLN A 66 -14.92 19.52 -2.05
N HIS A 67 -14.21 20.16 -1.12
CA HIS A 67 -13.84 21.57 -1.19
C HIS A 67 -13.13 21.90 -2.51
N ARG A 68 -12.15 21.08 -2.94
CA ARG A 68 -11.45 21.31 -4.21
C ARG A 68 -12.39 21.19 -5.42
N ILE A 69 -13.34 20.27 -5.39
CA ILE A 69 -14.34 20.10 -6.45
C ILE A 69 -15.23 21.36 -6.53
N ASP A 70 -15.68 21.86 -5.39
CA ASP A 70 -16.61 22.99 -5.30
C ASP A 70 -15.93 24.32 -5.72
N THR A 71 -14.64 24.46 -5.42
CA THR A 71 -13.85 25.67 -5.77
C THR A 71 -13.23 25.60 -7.18
N ALA A 72 -13.35 24.49 -7.89
CA ALA A 72 -12.71 24.28 -9.19
C ALA A 72 -13.37 25.02 -10.37
N GLY A 73 -14.51 25.67 -10.17
CA GLY A 73 -15.25 26.31 -11.26
C GLY A 73 -15.76 25.34 -12.32
N LEU A 74 -16.14 24.13 -11.92
CA LEU A 74 -16.64 23.10 -12.83
C LEU A 74 -17.96 23.51 -13.48
N ARG A 75 -18.03 23.50 -14.81
CA ARG A 75 -19.24 23.85 -15.55
C ARG A 75 -20.34 22.78 -15.53
N ARG A 76 -19.97 21.53 -15.18
CA ARG A 76 -20.90 20.41 -15.12
C ARG A 76 -20.97 19.86 -13.72
N LYS A 77 -22.18 19.51 -13.29
CA LYS A 77 -22.38 18.76 -12.04
C LYS A 77 -21.61 17.45 -12.08
N VAL A 78 -20.93 17.13 -10.99
CA VAL A 78 -20.19 15.89 -10.82
C VAL A 78 -21.17 14.73 -10.70
N GLY A 79 -21.03 13.73 -11.56
CA GLY A 79 -21.89 12.53 -11.56
C GLY A 79 -21.63 11.63 -10.38
N LYS A 80 -22.65 10.87 -9.94
CA LYS A 80 -22.57 9.96 -8.78
C LYS A 80 -21.45 8.92 -8.90
N ASN A 81 -21.21 8.41 -10.13
CA ASN A 81 -20.23 7.36 -10.40
C ASN A 81 -18.87 7.91 -10.92
N GLN A 82 -18.69 9.23 -10.88
CA GLN A 82 -17.47 9.84 -11.38
C GLN A 82 -16.36 9.72 -10.33
N THR A 83 -15.14 9.35 -10.78
CA THR A 83 -13.96 9.31 -9.92
C THR A 83 -13.61 10.72 -9.43
N LYS A 84 -13.72 10.97 -8.13
CA LYS A 84 -13.50 12.27 -7.51
C LYS A 84 -12.06 12.47 -7.05
N ALA A 85 -11.34 11.39 -6.77
CA ALA A 85 -9.98 11.44 -6.29
C ALA A 85 -9.12 10.35 -6.92
N ILE A 86 -7.82 10.62 -7.05
CA ILE A 86 -6.78 9.65 -7.36
C ILE A 86 -5.92 9.52 -6.12
N ARG A 87 -5.73 8.30 -5.65
CA ARG A 87 -4.82 7.97 -4.56
C ARG A 87 -3.48 7.60 -5.15
N ILE A 88 -2.42 8.09 -4.54
CA ILE A 88 -1.05 7.85 -5.00
C ILE A 88 -0.23 7.37 -3.81
N ILE A 89 0.45 6.24 -3.97
CA ILE A 89 1.44 5.74 -3.01
C ILE A 89 2.81 5.99 -3.60
N LEU A 90 3.66 6.68 -2.85
CA LEU A 90 5.04 6.98 -3.20
C LEU A 90 5.97 6.39 -2.15
N THR A 91 6.93 5.56 -2.59
CA THR A 91 7.93 4.93 -1.73
C THR A 91 9.10 4.39 -2.57
N GLY A 92 9.90 3.53 -2.01
CA GLY A 92 10.96 2.78 -2.66
C GLY A 92 11.13 1.39 -2.06
N THR A 93 12.12 0.65 -2.52
CA THR A 93 12.49 -0.62 -1.91
C THR A 93 12.80 -0.41 -0.42
N HIS A 94 12.42 -1.39 0.40
CA HIS A 94 12.48 -1.29 1.86
C HIS A 94 13.85 -0.86 2.36
N GLU A 95 14.90 -1.52 1.91
CA GLU A 95 16.28 -1.26 2.35
C GLU A 95 16.71 0.18 2.05
N GLN A 96 16.36 0.70 0.86
CA GLN A 96 16.72 2.06 0.48
C GLN A 96 15.90 3.10 1.26
N MET A 97 14.62 2.84 1.50
CA MET A 97 13.79 3.74 2.31
C MET A 97 14.27 3.79 3.76
N MET A 98 14.66 2.65 4.34
CA MET A 98 15.25 2.62 5.67
C MET A 98 16.59 3.36 5.71
N LYS A 99 17.42 3.23 4.67
CA LYS A 99 18.68 3.98 4.56
C LYS A 99 18.42 5.49 4.50
N ILE A 100 17.46 5.95 3.65
CA ILE A 100 17.08 7.36 3.55
C ILE A 100 16.64 7.92 4.92
N ALA A 101 15.86 7.13 5.67
CA ALA A 101 15.38 7.54 6.99
C ALA A 101 16.54 7.61 8.01
N ASN A 102 17.40 6.61 8.04
CA ASN A 102 18.53 6.52 8.99
C ASN A 102 19.62 7.56 8.69
N ASP A 103 19.84 7.90 7.42
CA ASP A 103 20.81 8.92 6.99
C ASP A 103 20.29 10.35 7.23
N GLY A 104 19.12 10.55 7.86
CA GLY A 104 18.52 11.86 8.11
C GLY A 104 17.99 12.55 6.85
N ARG A 105 17.87 11.86 5.72
CA ARG A 105 17.45 12.39 4.42
C ARG A 105 15.94 12.31 4.15
N LEU A 106 15.17 11.86 5.13
CA LEU A 106 13.73 11.65 4.98
C LEU A 106 12.99 12.95 4.61
N ASN A 107 13.32 14.07 5.24
CA ASN A 107 12.66 15.35 4.94
C ASN A 107 12.98 15.81 3.51
N SER A 108 14.22 15.73 3.05
CA SER A 108 14.59 16.06 1.67
C SER A 108 13.88 15.15 0.66
N TRP A 109 13.68 13.88 0.99
CA TRP A 109 12.91 12.95 0.17
C TRP A 109 11.42 13.33 0.13
N ILE A 110 10.83 13.75 1.25
CA ILE A 110 9.46 14.26 1.33
C ILE A 110 9.31 15.50 0.45
N ASP A 111 10.20 16.47 0.57
CA ASP A 111 10.16 17.73 -0.20
C ASP A 111 10.24 17.48 -1.70
N ALA A 112 11.11 16.55 -2.14
CA ALA A 112 11.22 16.15 -3.53
C ALA A 112 9.92 15.47 -4.04
N ASN A 113 9.27 14.66 -3.21
CA ASN A 113 7.99 14.04 -3.53
C ASN A 113 6.86 15.09 -3.63
N LEU A 114 6.76 16.00 -2.67
CA LEU A 114 5.77 17.08 -2.70
C LEU A 114 5.95 17.97 -3.93
N LYS A 115 7.20 18.32 -4.25
CA LYS A 115 7.50 19.07 -5.46
C LYS A 115 7.05 18.33 -6.72
N TRP A 116 7.40 17.04 -6.85
CA TRP A 116 6.99 16.22 -8.00
C TRP A 116 5.46 16.11 -8.11
N LEU A 117 4.74 15.93 -6.99
CA LEU A 117 3.28 15.87 -6.97
C LEU A 117 2.65 17.19 -7.45
N LYS A 118 3.14 18.33 -6.95
CA LYS A 118 2.66 19.67 -7.32
C LYS A 118 2.94 19.96 -8.80
N ASP A 119 4.14 19.68 -9.27
CA ASP A 119 4.55 19.91 -10.66
C ASP A 119 3.75 19.01 -11.63
N THR A 120 3.40 17.79 -11.22
CA THR A 120 2.74 16.80 -12.08
C THR A 120 1.22 16.97 -12.14
N PHE A 121 0.59 17.27 -11.01
CA PHE A 121 -0.89 17.26 -10.89
C PHE A 121 -1.48 18.67 -10.64
N GLY A 122 -0.64 19.64 -10.36
CA GLY A 122 -1.03 20.98 -9.91
C GLY A 122 -1.16 21.07 -8.40
N GLU A 123 -0.63 22.14 -7.81
CA GLU A 123 -0.63 22.36 -6.36
C GLU A 123 -2.03 22.34 -5.76
N GLU A 124 -2.97 23.02 -6.41
CA GLU A 124 -4.37 23.08 -5.98
C GLU A 124 -5.08 21.73 -5.97
N ASN A 125 -4.65 20.80 -6.82
CA ASN A 125 -5.25 19.48 -6.95
C ASN A 125 -4.72 18.49 -5.90
N LEU A 126 -3.56 18.77 -5.29
CA LEU A 126 -2.99 17.97 -4.21
C LEU A 126 -3.67 18.37 -2.88
N VAL A 127 -4.67 17.63 -2.47
CA VAL A 127 -5.53 17.98 -1.33
C VAL A 127 -5.13 17.32 -0.01
N SER A 128 -4.31 16.28 -0.04
CA SER A 128 -3.76 15.60 1.15
C SER A 128 -2.51 14.84 0.78
N CYS A 129 -1.54 14.79 1.69
CA CYS A 129 -0.35 13.97 1.57
C CYS A 129 0.13 13.56 2.95
N VAL A 130 -0.01 12.31 3.32
CA VAL A 130 0.34 11.78 4.65
C VAL A 130 1.58 10.91 4.55
N LEU A 131 2.58 11.18 5.40
CA LEU A 131 3.70 10.29 5.64
C LEU A 131 3.30 9.22 6.65
N HIS A 132 3.46 7.95 6.29
CA HIS A 132 3.35 6.83 7.20
C HIS A 132 4.73 6.32 7.60
N MET A 133 5.00 6.35 8.91
CA MET A 133 6.20 5.82 9.57
C MET A 133 5.88 4.65 10.49
N ASP A 134 4.62 4.35 10.69
CA ASP A 134 4.11 3.29 11.56
C ASP A 134 3.96 1.94 10.87
N GLU A 135 4.21 1.85 9.57
CA GLU A 135 4.27 0.61 8.81
C GLU A 135 5.71 0.17 8.57
N LYS A 136 5.89 -1.00 7.92
CA LYS A 136 7.21 -1.62 7.71
C LYS A 136 8.16 -0.73 6.91
N THR A 137 7.67 -0.02 5.91
CA THR A 137 8.46 0.83 5.01
C THR A 137 7.88 2.25 5.01
N PRO A 138 8.68 3.30 5.21
CA PRO A 138 8.22 4.68 5.07
C PRO A 138 7.62 4.94 3.70
N HIS A 139 6.44 5.53 3.65
CA HIS A 139 5.77 5.84 2.39
C HIS A 139 4.81 7.03 2.52
N LEU A 140 4.48 7.63 1.38
CA LEU A 140 3.51 8.71 1.29
C LEU A 140 2.20 8.21 0.69
N HIS A 141 1.09 8.61 1.29
CA HIS A 141 -0.23 8.54 0.71
C HIS A 141 -0.65 9.94 0.26
N ALA A 142 -0.63 10.19 -1.04
CA ALA A 142 -1.14 11.44 -1.60
C ALA A 142 -2.55 11.27 -2.18
N THR A 143 -3.35 12.32 -2.11
CA THR A 143 -4.68 12.40 -2.71
C THR A 143 -4.76 13.58 -3.64
N VAL A 144 -5.08 13.31 -4.90
CA VAL A 144 -5.19 14.31 -5.96
C VAL A 144 -6.61 14.31 -6.51
N VAL A 145 -7.22 15.49 -6.60
CA VAL A 145 -8.49 15.68 -7.32
C VAL A 145 -8.18 15.87 -8.80
N PRO A 146 -8.67 15.00 -9.72
CA PRO A 146 -8.26 15.01 -11.12
C PRO A 146 -8.96 16.12 -11.92
N ILE A 147 -8.74 17.37 -11.54
CA ILE A 147 -9.21 18.52 -12.30
C ILE A 147 -8.18 18.87 -13.36
N VAL A 148 -8.64 18.89 -14.59
CA VAL A 148 -7.82 19.22 -15.76
C VAL A 148 -8.43 20.40 -16.50
N THR A 149 -7.57 21.25 -17.02
CA THR A 149 -7.88 22.39 -17.89
C THR A 149 -7.46 22.08 -19.33
N GLY A 150 -7.98 22.77 -20.32
CA GLY A 150 -7.61 22.59 -21.73
C GLY A 150 -8.62 21.77 -22.53
N GLU A 151 -8.31 21.53 -23.80
CA GLU A 151 -9.21 20.89 -24.73
C GLU A 151 -9.41 19.40 -24.42
N ARG A 152 -10.65 18.93 -24.58
CA ARG A 152 -10.98 17.52 -24.43
C ARG A 152 -10.52 16.75 -25.67
N ILE A 153 -9.51 15.90 -25.56
CA ILE A 153 -9.12 14.99 -26.63
C ILE A 153 -10.20 13.87 -26.73
N ARG A 154 -11.12 14.00 -27.67
CA ARG A 154 -12.08 12.93 -28.01
C ARG A 154 -11.48 12.03 -29.09
N ARG A 155 -11.62 10.73 -28.94
CA ARG A 155 -11.47 9.80 -30.07
C ARG A 155 -12.64 10.08 -31.02
N LYS A 156 -12.36 10.54 -32.25
CA LYS A 156 -13.38 10.67 -33.29
C LYS A 156 -13.89 9.28 -33.65
N ARG A 157 -15.19 9.07 -33.57
CA ARG A 157 -15.87 7.97 -34.26
C ARG A 157 -16.26 8.50 -35.64
N GLU A 158 -16.10 7.66 -36.66
CA GLU A 158 -16.53 7.96 -38.00
C GLU A 158 -18.03 8.28 -38.01
N GLY A 159 -18.43 9.43 -38.56
CA GLY A 159 -19.84 9.86 -38.60
C GLY A 159 -20.34 10.75 -37.42
N GLU A 160 -19.53 11.06 -36.40
CA GLU A 160 -19.96 11.95 -35.31
C GLU A 160 -19.97 13.44 -35.72
N LYS A 161 -21.06 14.16 -35.38
CA LYS A 161 -21.16 15.62 -35.51
C LYS A 161 -20.05 16.31 -34.75
N LYS A 162 -19.39 17.30 -35.35
CA LYS A 162 -18.44 18.18 -34.65
C LYS A 162 -19.18 19.01 -33.62
N TYR A 163 -18.99 18.70 -32.35
CA TYR A 163 -19.40 19.60 -31.26
C TYR A 163 -18.22 20.51 -30.93
N GLU A 164 -18.49 21.79 -30.68
CA GLU A 164 -17.51 22.72 -30.13
C GLU A 164 -16.90 22.16 -28.85
N THR A 165 -15.58 22.07 -28.82
CA THR A 165 -14.83 21.67 -27.63
C THR A 165 -14.88 22.82 -26.62
N LYS A 166 -15.75 22.75 -25.62
CA LYS A 166 -15.78 23.73 -24.54
C LYS A 166 -14.50 23.58 -23.71
N SER A 167 -13.63 24.59 -23.75
CA SER A 167 -12.49 24.72 -22.85
C SER A 167 -12.95 25.06 -21.44
N GLY A 168 -12.20 24.65 -20.41
CA GLY A 168 -12.45 25.00 -19.02
C GLY A 168 -12.19 23.83 -18.06
N PRO A 169 -12.22 24.10 -16.75
CA PRO A 169 -11.97 23.09 -15.72
C PRO A 169 -12.99 21.93 -15.82
N ARG A 170 -12.49 20.72 -15.75
CA ARG A 170 -13.33 19.50 -15.73
C ARG A 170 -12.71 18.43 -14.84
N LEU A 171 -13.53 17.66 -14.17
CA LEU A 171 -13.12 16.49 -13.42
C LEU A 171 -12.93 15.32 -14.40
N SER A 172 -11.68 14.83 -14.58
CA SER A 172 -11.37 13.77 -15.54
C SER A 172 -10.22 12.88 -15.07
N ALA A 173 -10.54 11.84 -14.32
CA ALA A 173 -9.57 10.81 -13.96
C ALA A 173 -9.01 10.07 -15.19
N ASP A 174 -9.79 9.95 -16.27
CA ASP A 174 -9.34 9.31 -17.51
C ASP A 174 -8.22 10.07 -18.18
N ASP A 175 -8.25 11.41 -18.15
CA ASP A 175 -7.19 12.23 -18.72
C ASP A 175 -5.89 12.14 -17.90
N VAL A 176 -6.01 12.07 -16.57
CA VAL A 176 -4.87 11.95 -15.65
C VAL A 176 -4.29 10.52 -15.70
N MET A 177 -5.11 9.50 -15.78
CA MET A 177 -4.70 8.09 -15.71
C MET A 177 -4.62 7.40 -17.09
N ARG A 178 -4.36 8.14 -18.15
CA ARG A 178 -4.08 7.55 -19.48
C ARG A 178 -2.82 6.70 -19.42
N ARG A 179 -2.78 5.61 -20.16
CA ARG A 179 -1.64 4.69 -20.20
C ARG A 179 -0.31 5.43 -20.51
N THR A 180 -0.34 6.36 -21.46
CA THR A 180 0.83 7.19 -21.80
C THR A 180 1.27 8.05 -20.62
N LYS A 181 0.33 8.70 -19.92
CA LYS A 181 0.62 9.50 -18.74
C LYS A 181 1.17 8.67 -17.58
N LEU A 182 0.62 7.48 -17.35
CA LEU A 182 1.15 6.57 -16.33
C LEU A 182 2.61 6.18 -16.62
N HIS A 183 2.98 5.97 -17.88
CA HIS A 183 4.39 5.74 -18.25
C HIS A 183 5.27 6.98 -18.01
N GLU A 184 4.79 8.18 -18.38
CA GLU A 184 5.48 9.45 -18.12
C GLU A 184 5.70 9.67 -16.63
N TYR A 185 4.70 9.39 -15.78
CA TYR A 185 4.82 9.50 -14.33
C TYR A 185 5.88 8.56 -13.75
N GLN A 186 5.94 7.31 -14.22
CA GLN A 186 6.99 6.38 -13.79
C GLN A 186 8.40 6.90 -14.13
N ASN A 187 8.57 7.51 -15.31
CA ASN A 187 9.85 8.05 -15.74
C ASN A 187 10.24 9.32 -14.96
N SER A 188 9.31 10.28 -14.86
CA SER A 188 9.56 11.55 -14.17
C SER A 188 9.74 11.36 -12.65
N TYR A 189 8.97 10.46 -12.05
CA TYR A 189 9.13 10.12 -10.63
C TYR A 189 10.49 9.48 -10.35
N ALA A 190 10.89 8.51 -11.16
CA ALA A 190 12.21 7.89 -11.00
C ALA A 190 13.35 8.91 -11.19
N ALA A 191 13.21 9.85 -12.11
CA ALA A 191 14.18 10.94 -12.30
C ALA A 191 14.27 11.83 -11.04
N ALA A 192 13.11 12.20 -10.44
CA ALA A 192 13.05 12.97 -9.22
C ALA A 192 13.64 12.22 -8.01
N MET A 193 13.52 10.88 -7.98
CA MET A 193 14.03 10.04 -6.89
C MET A 193 15.48 9.57 -7.06
N LYS A 194 16.10 9.85 -8.19
CA LYS A 194 17.51 9.48 -8.46
C LYS A 194 18.50 9.99 -7.40
N PRO A 195 18.39 11.22 -6.86
CA PRO A 195 19.28 11.70 -5.81
C PRO A 195 19.23 10.87 -4.53
N PHE A 196 18.14 10.11 -4.33
CA PHE A 196 17.95 9.23 -3.17
C PHE A 196 18.37 7.79 -3.43
N GLY A 197 19.05 7.51 -4.56
CA GLY A 197 19.50 6.18 -4.92
C GLY A 197 18.39 5.25 -5.41
N LEU A 198 17.21 5.79 -5.72
CA LEU A 198 16.09 5.06 -6.27
C LEU A 198 16.05 5.23 -7.79
N GLN A 199 15.74 4.16 -8.50
CA GLN A 199 15.69 4.17 -9.96
C GLN A 199 14.36 3.57 -10.46
N ARG A 200 14.10 3.75 -11.74
CA ARG A 200 12.89 3.27 -12.37
C ARG A 200 12.79 1.75 -12.31
N GLY A 201 11.61 1.24 -12.01
CA GLY A 201 11.30 -0.17 -12.14
C GLY A 201 11.43 -0.66 -13.59
N ILE A 202 11.57 -1.97 -13.78
CA ILE A 202 11.79 -2.62 -15.08
C ILE A 202 10.57 -2.39 -15.97
N VAL A 203 10.81 -1.80 -17.16
CA VAL A 203 9.77 -1.59 -18.17
C VAL A 203 9.32 -2.94 -18.73
N GLY A 204 8.01 -3.16 -18.79
CA GLY A 204 7.47 -4.43 -19.26
C GLY A 204 7.55 -5.59 -18.25
N SER A 205 7.90 -5.31 -16.99
CA SER A 205 7.86 -6.31 -15.93
C SER A 205 6.50 -6.99 -15.88
N THR A 206 6.50 -8.32 -15.75
CA THR A 206 5.31 -9.14 -15.52
C THR A 206 4.79 -9.07 -14.10
N ALA A 207 5.51 -8.37 -13.20
CA ALA A 207 5.10 -8.19 -11.81
C ALA A 207 3.76 -7.44 -11.77
N LYS A 208 2.76 -8.08 -11.18
CA LYS A 208 1.41 -7.50 -10.99
C LYS A 208 1.26 -7.07 -9.56
N HIS A 209 0.49 -6.00 -9.36
CA HIS A 209 0.04 -5.62 -8.02
C HIS A 209 -0.78 -6.79 -7.45
N GLN A 210 -0.32 -7.34 -6.32
CA GLN A 210 -1.04 -8.38 -5.61
C GLN A 210 -1.91 -7.74 -4.53
N ALA A 211 -3.14 -8.23 -4.39
CA ALA A 211 -3.97 -7.87 -3.25
C ALA A 211 -3.28 -8.34 -1.95
N ASN A 212 -3.43 -7.59 -0.86
CA ASN A 212 -2.82 -7.94 0.43
C ASN A 212 -3.15 -9.38 0.87
N SER A 213 -4.38 -9.83 0.61
CA SER A 213 -4.80 -11.20 0.91
C SER A 213 -3.98 -12.26 0.16
N GLU A 214 -3.72 -12.03 -1.13
CA GLU A 214 -2.92 -12.94 -1.95
C GLU A 214 -1.44 -12.91 -1.54
N TYR A 215 -0.89 -11.72 -1.24
CA TYR A 215 0.45 -11.59 -0.69
C TYR A 215 0.63 -12.38 0.61
N TYR A 216 -0.31 -12.24 1.57
CA TYR A 216 -0.24 -12.99 2.82
C TYR A 216 -0.34 -14.49 2.60
N ARG A 217 -1.22 -14.94 1.71
CA ARG A 217 -1.35 -16.35 1.35
C ARG A 217 -0.05 -16.92 0.79
N GLN A 218 0.57 -16.23 -0.16
CA GLN A 218 1.85 -16.68 -0.76
C GLN A 218 2.98 -16.69 0.27
N ARG A 219 3.04 -15.71 1.19
CA ARG A 219 4.04 -15.69 2.26
C ARG A 219 3.87 -16.84 3.25
N VAL A 220 2.62 -17.21 3.56
CA VAL A 220 2.34 -18.38 4.43
C VAL A 220 2.81 -19.67 3.75
N ILE A 221 2.52 -19.84 2.46
CA ILE A 221 2.98 -21.01 1.68
C ILE A 221 4.51 -21.06 1.68
N GLN A 222 5.18 -19.94 1.40
CA GLN A 222 6.64 -19.88 1.40
C GLN A 222 7.23 -20.29 2.76
N TYR A 223 6.66 -19.80 3.87
CA TYR A 223 7.12 -20.21 5.20
C TYR A 223 6.88 -21.69 5.49
N GLU A 224 5.81 -22.28 4.98
CA GLU A 224 5.56 -23.72 5.09
C GLU A 224 6.62 -24.54 4.36
N GLU A 225 6.99 -24.13 3.15
CA GLU A 225 8.08 -24.75 2.39
C GLU A 225 9.43 -24.63 3.08
N ASP A 226 9.76 -23.42 3.60
CA ASP A 226 11.02 -23.18 4.30
C ASP A 226 11.11 -23.98 5.60
N ILE A 227 10.01 -24.08 6.37
CA ILE A 227 9.93 -24.91 7.58
C ILE A 227 10.14 -26.38 7.23
N THR A 228 9.52 -26.89 6.15
CA THR A 228 9.65 -28.27 5.71
C THR A 228 11.10 -28.59 5.32
N LYS A 229 11.77 -27.70 4.60
CA LYS A 229 13.20 -27.86 4.25
C LYS A 229 14.08 -27.91 5.48
N LEU A 230 13.88 -26.98 6.43
CA LEU A 230 14.65 -26.95 7.67
C LEU A 230 14.42 -28.19 8.53
N GLN A 231 13.19 -28.73 8.55
CA GLN A 231 12.89 -29.98 9.23
C GLN A 231 13.64 -31.16 8.64
N ALA A 232 13.69 -31.27 7.30
CA ALA A 232 14.48 -32.29 6.61
C ALA A 232 15.98 -32.14 6.90
N ASP A 233 16.49 -30.91 7.02
CA ASP A 233 17.89 -30.68 7.40
C ASP A 233 18.18 -31.06 8.87
N VAL A 234 17.21 -30.86 9.77
CA VAL A 234 17.29 -31.35 11.16
C VAL A 234 17.35 -32.87 11.20
N GLU A 235 16.49 -33.57 10.44
CA GLU A 235 16.49 -35.04 10.34
C GLU A 235 17.84 -35.57 9.86
N LYS A 236 18.39 -35.01 8.77
CA LYS A 236 19.73 -35.38 8.26
C LYS A 236 20.84 -35.13 9.30
N ALA A 237 20.76 -34.03 10.03
CA ALA A 237 21.72 -33.72 11.07
C ALA A 237 21.62 -34.70 12.24
N GLN A 238 20.40 -35.12 12.60
CA GLN A 238 20.14 -36.12 13.65
C GLN A 238 20.62 -37.53 13.22
N GLU A 239 20.39 -37.93 11.98
CA GLU A 239 20.91 -39.19 11.42
C GLU A 239 22.44 -39.22 11.46
N GLY A 240 23.08 -38.13 11.02
CA GLY A 240 24.55 -38.00 11.11
C GLY A 240 25.08 -38.06 12.54
N ARG A 241 24.34 -37.44 13.49
CA ARG A 241 24.63 -37.50 14.93
C ARG A 241 24.53 -38.96 15.45
N ASN A 242 23.47 -39.67 15.11
CA ASN A 242 23.25 -41.06 15.52
C ASN A 242 24.30 -41.99 14.95
N THR A 243 24.72 -41.77 13.71
CA THR A 243 25.81 -42.52 13.05
C THR A 243 27.12 -42.31 13.84
N ILE A 244 27.47 -41.12 14.23
CA ILE A 244 28.66 -40.82 15.04
C ILE A 244 28.56 -41.54 16.41
N LEU A 245 27.40 -41.52 17.06
CA LEU A 245 27.20 -42.23 18.32
C LEU A 245 27.37 -43.76 18.18
N ALA A 246 26.92 -44.37 17.09
CA ALA A 246 27.06 -45.79 16.80
C ALA A 246 28.56 -46.21 16.60
N TRP A 247 29.41 -45.28 16.14
CA TRP A 247 30.82 -45.49 15.89
C TRP A 247 31.69 -45.25 17.13
N PHE A 248 31.16 -44.70 18.22
CA PHE A 248 31.89 -44.28 19.44
C PHE A 248 32.66 -45.42 20.12
N GLY A 249 32.47 -46.65 19.76
CA GLY A 249 33.20 -47.81 20.33
C GLY A 249 34.51 -48.19 19.63
N LYS A 250 34.93 -47.52 18.51
CA LYS A 250 36.02 -48.00 17.65
C LYS A 250 37.08 -46.98 17.23
N GLY A 251 37.11 -45.73 17.75
CA GLY A 251 38.04 -44.71 17.23
C GLY A 251 38.34 -43.57 18.19
N ASP A 252 38.99 -42.53 17.69
CA ASP A 252 39.47 -41.34 18.39
C ASP A 252 38.35 -40.57 19.08
N LEU A 253 38.22 -40.81 20.39
CA LEU A 253 37.15 -40.29 21.24
C LEU A 253 37.08 -38.75 21.23
N ALA A 254 38.21 -38.07 21.09
CA ALA A 254 38.27 -36.60 21.10
C ALA A 254 37.66 -35.99 19.80
N LYS A 255 37.94 -36.61 18.65
CA LYS A 255 37.42 -36.19 17.35
C LYS A 255 35.94 -36.43 17.28
N ALA A 256 35.44 -37.60 17.70
CA ALA A 256 34.05 -37.93 17.73
C ALA A 256 33.23 -37.01 18.67
N LYS A 257 33.77 -36.64 19.85
CA LYS A 257 33.15 -35.65 20.75
C LYS A 257 33.01 -34.28 20.10
N LYS A 258 34.03 -33.82 19.35
CA LYS A 258 33.98 -32.54 18.66
C LYS A 258 32.89 -32.54 17.55
N GLU A 259 32.90 -33.56 16.71
CA GLU A 259 31.89 -33.69 15.63
C GLU A 259 30.46 -33.80 16.17
N LEU A 260 30.26 -34.47 17.31
CA LEU A 260 28.99 -34.56 18.00
C LEU A 260 28.53 -33.18 18.49
N ALA A 261 29.43 -32.43 19.13
CA ALA A 261 29.13 -31.08 19.62
C ALA A 261 28.79 -30.12 18.47
N ASP A 262 29.43 -30.23 17.31
CA ASP A 262 29.17 -29.43 16.13
C ASP A 262 27.78 -29.78 15.54
N LYS A 263 27.38 -31.07 15.51
CA LYS A 263 26.05 -31.50 15.12
C LYS A 263 24.95 -31.02 16.08
N ASP A 264 25.19 -31.09 17.38
CA ASP A 264 24.25 -30.60 18.39
C ASP A 264 24.04 -29.07 18.26
N ARG A 265 25.09 -28.30 17.98
CA ARG A 265 24.99 -26.85 17.72
C ARG A 265 24.19 -26.57 16.46
N LEU A 266 24.43 -27.31 15.37
CA LEU A 266 23.70 -27.15 14.13
C LEU A 266 22.18 -27.44 14.33
N ILE A 267 21.87 -28.55 14.98
CA ILE A 267 20.47 -28.93 15.31
C ILE A 267 19.79 -27.82 16.16
N ALA A 268 20.50 -27.28 17.16
CA ALA A 268 19.96 -26.20 18.00
C ALA A 268 19.69 -24.94 17.18
N GLU A 269 20.58 -24.54 16.28
CA GLU A 269 20.41 -23.37 15.42
C GLU A 269 19.26 -23.55 14.42
N LEU A 270 19.16 -24.71 13.76
CA LEU A 270 18.06 -25.03 12.85
C LEU A 270 16.71 -25.02 13.57
N ASN A 271 16.61 -25.61 14.75
CA ASN A 271 15.40 -25.58 15.56
C ASN A 271 15.02 -24.15 15.99
N LYS A 272 15.98 -23.28 16.27
CA LYS A 272 15.73 -21.87 16.57
C LYS A 272 15.13 -21.15 15.34
N GLN A 273 15.66 -21.40 14.15
CA GLN A 273 15.12 -20.85 12.90
C GLN A 273 13.70 -21.33 12.61
N ILE A 274 13.44 -22.62 12.79
CA ILE A 274 12.09 -23.21 12.64
C ILE A 274 11.09 -22.51 13.60
N LYS A 275 11.44 -22.33 14.87
CA LYS A 275 10.58 -21.63 15.85
C LYS A 275 10.32 -20.20 15.44
N ALA A 276 11.32 -19.48 14.94
CA ALA A 276 11.16 -18.10 14.48
C ALA A 276 10.21 -18.02 13.28
N LEU A 277 10.36 -18.89 12.28
CA LEU A 277 9.48 -18.95 11.11
C LEU A 277 8.05 -19.35 11.47
N GLN A 278 7.88 -20.30 12.38
CA GLN A 278 6.56 -20.70 12.91
C GLN A 278 5.85 -19.54 13.60
N ALA A 279 6.57 -18.77 14.41
CA ALA A 279 6.02 -17.59 15.07
C ALA A 279 5.62 -16.50 14.07
N GLU A 280 6.44 -16.26 13.05
CA GLU A 280 6.14 -15.27 11.99
C GLU A 280 4.95 -15.72 11.13
N LYS A 281 4.88 -17.00 10.76
CA LYS A 281 3.73 -17.61 10.09
C LYS A 281 2.44 -17.41 10.88
N ALA A 282 2.45 -17.72 12.18
CA ALA A 282 1.29 -17.56 13.05
C ALA A 282 0.84 -16.11 13.13
N ARG A 283 1.76 -15.16 13.29
CA ARG A 283 1.45 -13.71 13.26
C ARG A 283 0.81 -13.29 11.93
N LEU A 284 1.30 -13.81 10.83
CA LEU A 284 0.78 -13.50 9.48
C LEU A 284 -0.64 -14.04 9.30
N GLN A 285 -0.90 -15.27 9.74
CA GLN A 285 -2.21 -15.90 9.69
C GLN A 285 -3.24 -15.14 10.54
N GLU A 286 -2.87 -14.72 11.75
CA GLU A 286 -3.74 -13.94 12.62
C GLU A 286 -4.06 -12.56 12.03
N ARG A 287 -3.06 -11.88 11.46
CA ARG A 287 -3.28 -10.62 10.73
C ARG A 287 -4.23 -10.78 9.56
N HIS A 288 -4.07 -11.85 8.77
CA HIS A 288 -4.93 -12.15 7.63
C HIS A 288 -6.38 -12.40 8.09
N LYS A 289 -6.56 -13.24 9.12
CA LYS A 289 -7.88 -13.55 9.72
C LYS A 289 -8.57 -12.28 10.23
N SER A 290 -7.86 -11.48 11.01
CA SER A 290 -8.38 -10.19 11.52
C SER A 290 -8.73 -9.22 10.38
N GLY A 291 -7.93 -9.17 9.32
CA GLY A 291 -8.22 -8.37 8.12
C GLY A 291 -9.50 -8.79 7.42
N ILE A 292 -9.71 -10.10 7.21
CA ILE A 292 -10.93 -10.65 6.61
C ILE A 292 -12.16 -10.35 7.48
N GLU A 293 -12.05 -10.52 8.79
CA GLU A 293 -13.15 -10.27 9.73
C GLU A 293 -13.57 -8.79 9.75
N LYS A 294 -12.60 -7.88 9.72
CA LYS A 294 -12.88 -6.44 9.59
C LYS A 294 -13.58 -6.08 8.28
N LEU A 295 -13.14 -6.66 7.17
CA LEU A 295 -13.79 -6.48 5.86
C LEU A 295 -15.22 -7.02 5.87
N ARG A 296 -15.44 -8.22 6.39
CA ARG A 296 -16.76 -8.84 6.53
C ARG A 296 -17.70 -7.97 7.35
N ASN A 297 -17.24 -7.49 8.50
CA ASN A 297 -18.03 -6.62 9.38
C ASN A 297 -18.30 -5.25 8.74
N GLY A 298 -17.38 -4.74 7.93
CA GLY A 298 -17.57 -3.53 7.14
C GLY A 298 -18.69 -3.69 6.10
N TYR A 299 -18.62 -4.74 5.28
CA TYR A 299 -19.65 -5.04 4.28
C TYR A 299 -21.01 -5.33 4.91
N GLN A 300 -21.07 -6.05 6.03
CA GLN A 300 -22.33 -6.29 6.73
C GLN A 300 -23.00 -4.98 7.15
N LYS A 301 -22.25 -4.04 7.70
CA LYS A 301 -22.76 -2.71 8.06
C LYS A 301 -23.27 -1.91 6.86
N GLU A 302 -22.60 -2.02 5.71
CA GLU A 302 -23.07 -1.37 4.47
C GLU A 302 -24.36 -2.00 3.93
N ILE A 303 -24.46 -3.33 3.99
CA ILE A 303 -25.66 -4.08 3.63
C ILE A 303 -26.83 -3.66 4.55
N ASP A 304 -26.62 -3.67 5.87
CA ASP A 304 -27.65 -3.28 6.85
C ASP A 304 -28.09 -1.82 6.67
N ALA A 305 -27.18 -0.93 6.30
CA ALA A 305 -27.49 0.45 6.00
C ALA A 305 -28.25 0.61 4.67
N ALA A 306 -27.98 -0.23 3.67
CA ALA A 306 -28.69 -0.25 2.39
C ALA A 306 -30.13 -0.77 2.56
N ILE A 307 -30.31 -1.84 3.36
CA ILE A 307 -31.63 -2.39 3.70
C ILE A 307 -32.48 -1.31 4.40
N ARG A 308 -31.97 -0.66 5.45
CA ARG A 308 -32.69 0.42 6.14
C ARG A 308 -33.08 1.58 5.24
N ARG A 309 -32.24 1.94 4.24
CA ARG A 309 -32.60 2.98 3.27
C ARG A 309 -33.70 2.53 2.32
N ALA A 310 -33.69 1.27 1.90
CA ALA A 310 -34.73 0.69 1.06
C ALA A 310 -36.07 0.67 1.80
N GLU A 311 -36.10 0.16 3.03
CA GLU A 311 -37.31 0.14 3.87
C GLU A 311 -37.88 1.54 4.14
N THR A 312 -36.98 2.54 4.33
CA THR A 312 -37.43 3.94 4.50
C THR A 312 -38.04 4.52 3.22
N ALA A 313 -37.45 4.18 2.05
CA ALA A 313 -37.93 4.63 0.76
C ALA A 313 -39.28 3.97 0.41
N GLU A 314 -39.49 2.71 0.76
CA GLU A 314 -40.76 2.00 0.59
C GLU A 314 -41.86 2.63 1.45
N ARG A 315 -41.63 2.88 2.75
CA ARG A 315 -42.61 3.57 3.63
C ARG A 315 -42.96 4.96 3.12
N GLN A 316 -41.99 5.73 2.62
CA GLN A 316 -42.26 7.05 2.04
C GLN A 316 -43.00 7.00 0.71
N SER A 317 -42.97 5.87 0.00
CA SER A 317 -43.79 5.63 -1.20
C SER A 317 -45.24 5.30 -0.83
N GLU A 318 -45.40 4.42 0.18
CA GLU A 318 -46.73 4.02 0.69
C GLU A 318 -47.53 5.17 1.34
N GLU A 319 -46.84 6.17 1.92
CA GLU A 319 -47.45 7.38 2.51
C GLU A 319 -47.90 8.43 1.45
N LYS A 320 -47.52 8.24 0.18
CA LYS A 320 -47.83 9.18 -0.91
C LYS A 320 -48.93 8.69 -1.87
N ASP A 321 -49.31 7.44 -1.76
CA ASP A 321 -50.45 6.84 -2.42
C ASP A 321 -51.71 6.85 -1.53
#